data_917f8d18e4188540a4e00e75824a2fa3
#
_entry.id   917f8d18e4188540a4e00e75824a2fa3
#
_cell.length_a   1.000
_cell.length_b   1.000
_cell.length_c   1.000
_cell.angle_alpha   90.00
_cell.angle_beta   90.00
_cell.angle_gamma   90.00
#
_symmetry.space_group_name_H-M   'P 1'
#
loop_
_entity.id
_entity.type
_entity.pdbx_description
1 polymer ?
#
loop_
_entity_poly.entity_id
_entity_poly.type
_entity_poly.pdbx_seq_one_letter_code
_entity_poly.pdbx_strand_id
1 'polypeptide(L)'
;MSNFLKLNNLSKKYEKNKTLKVLNNINFKFEAGKVYSIMGPSGSGKSTLLNLLSLIDNPTSGFIEFNKKKVDTNSSIENDNIRSKNIGIIYQDKNLLPDFTALENVILPNLLISNNKLKSTDLAKKLIKKFDLTSRLNHYPSELSGG
;
A
#
# COMPACT_ATOMS: atom_id res chain seq x y z
N MET A 1 2.13 21.91 -12.32
CA MET A 1 2.22 20.86 -11.30
C MET A 1 2.10 19.51 -12.00
N SER A 2 3.01 18.58 -11.77
CA SER A 2 2.96 17.28 -12.44
C SER A 2 1.93 16.40 -11.72
N ASN A 3 1.00 15.79 -12.48
CA ASN A 3 0.10 14.78 -11.94
C ASN A 3 0.93 13.60 -11.47
N PHE A 4 0.82 13.25 -10.19
CA PHE A 4 1.53 12.13 -9.61
C PHE A 4 0.81 10.81 -9.93
N LEU A 5 -0.52 10.79 -9.79
CA LEU A 5 -1.36 9.64 -10.05
C LEU A 5 -2.67 10.11 -10.67
N LYS A 6 -3.12 9.41 -11.71
CA LYS A 6 -4.37 9.75 -12.40
C LYS A 6 -5.20 8.49 -12.65
N LEU A 7 -6.49 8.61 -12.42
CA LEU A 7 -7.49 7.59 -12.71
C LEU A 7 -8.23 7.97 -13.99
N ASN A 8 -8.34 7.03 -14.90
CA ASN A 8 -9.02 7.22 -16.18
C ASN A 8 -10.11 6.16 -16.33
N ASN A 9 -11.37 6.59 -16.23
CA ASN A 9 -12.56 5.77 -16.36
C ASN A 9 -12.53 4.47 -15.51
N LEU A 10 -11.94 4.59 -14.30
CA LEU A 10 -11.64 3.46 -13.44
C LEU A 10 -12.93 2.82 -12.91
N SER A 11 -13.10 1.53 -13.14
CA SER A 11 -14.23 0.76 -12.62
C SER A 11 -13.77 -0.55 -12.00
N LYS A 12 -14.48 -1.01 -10.97
CA LYS A 12 -14.24 -2.30 -10.33
C LYS A 12 -15.55 -3.05 -10.12
N LYS A 13 -15.57 -4.29 -10.57
CA LYS A 13 -16.66 -5.26 -10.35
C LYS A 13 -16.07 -6.52 -9.74
N TYR A 14 -16.79 -7.15 -8.85
CA TYR A 14 -16.48 -8.48 -8.34
C TYR A 14 -17.57 -9.45 -8.85
N GLU A 15 -17.12 -10.53 -9.46
CA GLU A 15 -17.98 -11.61 -9.94
C GLU A 15 -17.96 -12.75 -8.92
N LYS A 16 -19.02 -12.83 -8.12
CA LYS A 16 -19.37 -14.00 -7.33
C LYS A 16 -20.74 -14.45 -7.83
N ASN A 17 -21.64 -14.94 -7.02
CA ASN A 17 -22.98 -15.37 -7.42
C ASN A 17 -23.85 -14.27 -8.10
N LYS A 18 -23.49 -12.99 -7.89
CA LYS A 18 -24.05 -11.82 -8.59
C LYS A 18 -22.91 -10.83 -8.85
N THR A 19 -22.95 -10.14 -10.00
CA THR A 19 -22.00 -9.07 -10.32
C THR A 19 -22.22 -7.89 -9.38
N LEU A 20 -21.27 -7.61 -8.52
CA LEU A 20 -21.26 -6.45 -7.64
C LEU A 20 -20.38 -5.35 -8.24
N LYS A 21 -21.01 -4.27 -8.73
CA LYS A 21 -20.30 -3.09 -9.21
C LYS A 21 -19.97 -2.17 -8.02
N VAL A 22 -18.73 -2.11 -7.66
CA VAL A 22 -18.25 -1.36 -6.47
C VAL A 22 -17.76 0.04 -6.83
N LEU A 23 -17.03 0.17 -7.95
CA LEU A 23 -16.57 1.45 -8.47
C LEU A 23 -17.04 1.61 -9.92
N ASN A 24 -17.43 2.82 -10.29
CA ASN A 24 -18.00 3.09 -11.59
C ASN A 24 -17.44 4.37 -12.22
N ASN A 25 -16.64 4.20 -13.27
CA ASN A 25 -16.17 5.27 -14.15
C ASN A 25 -15.53 6.46 -13.39
N ILE A 26 -14.64 6.16 -12.45
CA ILE A 26 -13.98 7.18 -11.64
C ILE A 26 -12.87 7.84 -12.46
N ASN A 27 -12.92 9.15 -12.53
CA ASN A 27 -11.89 9.99 -13.12
C ASN A 27 -11.39 10.96 -12.07
N PHE A 28 -10.10 10.92 -11.76
CA PHE A 28 -9.50 11.79 -10.75
C PHE A 28 -8.01 12.00 -11.00
N LYS A 29 -7.46 13.12 -10.54
CA LYS A 29 -6.03 13.44 -10.61
C LYS A 29 -5.53 13.76 -9.22
N PHE A 30 -4.54 13.00 -8.77
CA PHE A 30 -3.81 13.30 -7.54
C PHE A 30 -2.55 14.09 -7.88
N GLU A 31 -2.34 15.19 -7.19
CA GLU A 31 -1.18 16.05 -7.34
C GLU A 31 -0.15 15.74 -6.26
N ALA A 32 1.13 15.84 -6.62
CA ALA A 32 2.21 15.68 -5.66
C ALA A 32 2.15 16.74 -4.55
N GLY A 33 2.46 16.34 -3.32
CA GLY A 33 2.48 17.22 -2.15
C GLY A 33 1.09 17.60 -1.60
N LYS A 34 0.01 17.00 -2.09
CA LYS A 34 -1.34 17.22 -1.57
C LYS A 34 -1.80 16.05 -0.70
N VAL A 35 -2.66 16.35 0.26
CA VAL A 35 -3.38 15.38 1.07
C VAL A 35 -4.82 15.29 0.58
N TYR A 36 -5.32 14.07 0.42
CA TYR A 36 -6.68 13.78 -0.02
C TYR A 36 -7.39 12.91 0.99
N SER A 37 -8.66 13.18 1.24
CA SER A 37 -9.53 12.38 2.10
C SER A 37 -10.59 11.69 1.25
N ILE A 38 -10.79 10.37 1.48
CA ILE A 38 -11.85 9.59 0.85
C ILE A 38 -12.91 9.31 1.91
N MET A 39 -14.08 9.90 1.76
CA MET A 39 -15.18 9.81 2.72
C MET A 39 -16.40 9.10 2.12
N GLY A 40 -17.22 8.52 2.98
CA GLY A 40 -18.45 7.84 2.58
C GLY A 40 -18.87 6.75 3.58
N PRO A 41 -20.10 6.23 3.49
CA PRO A 41 -20.61 5.19 4.38
C PRO A 41 -19.84 3.87 4.22
N SER A 42 -20.06 2.93 5.15
CA SER A 42 -19.51 1.57 5.03
C SER A 42 -20.03 0.92 3.73
N GLY A 43 -19.18 0.16 3.06
CA GLY A 43 -19.53 -0.49 1.78
C GLY A 43 -19.48 0.41 0.54
N SER A 44 -19.17 1.71 0.65
CA SER A 44 -19.12 2.63 -0.51
C SER A 44 -17.91 2.44 -1.44
N GLY A 45 -17.06 1.46 -1.22
CA GLY A 45 -15.92 1.15 -2.09
C GLY A 45 -14.61 1.86 -1.73
N LYS A 46 -14.50 2.55 -0.57
CA LYS A 46 -13.28 3.25 -0.16
C LYS A 46 -12.04 2.34 -0.11
N SER A 47 -12.15 1.20 0.56
CA SER A 47 -11.06 0.22 0.64
C SER A 47 -10.72 -0.38 -0.72
N THR A 48 -11.73 -0.62 -1.58
CA THR A 48 -11.51 -1.07 -2.96
C THR A 48 -10.73 -0.03 -3.75
N LEU A 49 -11.09 1.26 -3.63
CA LEU A 49 -10.36 2.33 -4.30
C LEU A 49 -8.92 2.42 -3.79
N LEU A 50 -8.69 2.33 -2.48
CA LEU A 50 -7.34 2.33 -1.90
C LEU A 50 -6.51 1.14 -2.39
N ASN A 51 -7.09 -0.06 -2.50
CA ASN A 51 -6.40 -1.23 -3.03
C ASN A 51 -6.00 -1.06 -4.50
N LEU A 52 -6.83 -0.41 -5.31
CA LEU A 52 -6.48 -0.08 -6.69
C LEU A 52 -5.37 0.99 -6.76
N LEU A 53 -5.48 2.06 -5.96
CA LEU A 53 -4.48 3.13 -5.89
C LEU A 53 -3.12 2.62 -5.42
N SER A 54 -3.11 1.62 -4.56
CA SER A 54 -1.90 0.98 -4.06
C SER A 54 -1.39 -0.18 -4.93
N LEU A 55 -2.03 -0.44 -6.06
CA LEU A 55 -1.67 -1.51 -7.01
C LEU A 55 -1.67 -2.91 -6.38
N ILE A 56 -2.49 -3.13 -5.35
CA ILE A 56 -2.73 -4.45 -4.74
C ILE A 56 -3.77 -5.22 -5.56
N ASP A 57 -4.76 -4.50 -6.10
CA ASP A 57 -5.83 -5.05 -6.93
C ASP A 57 -5.85 -4.34 -8.29
N ASN A 58 -6.44 -4.98 -9.30
CA ASN A 58 -6.53 -4.46 -10.65
C ASN A 58 -7.95 -3.96 -10.95
N PRO A 59 -8.11 -2.87 -11.71
CA PRO A 59 -9.42 -2.44 -12.16
C PRO A 59 -10.02 -3.44 -13.15
N THR A 60 -11.36 -3.54 -13.19
CA THR A 60 -12.07 -4.33 -14.21
C THR A 60 -12.08 -3.60 -15.55
N SER A 61 -12.12 -2.27 -15.53
CA SER A 61 -11.98 -1.43 -16.72
C SER A 61 -11.39 -0.07 -16.36
N GLY A 62 -10.94 0.67 -17.37
CA GLY A 62 -10.19 1.88 -17.17
C GLY A 62 -8.71 1.60 -16.85
N PHE A 63 -7.98 2.58 -16.39
CA PHE A 63 -6.57 2.40 -16.04
C PHE A 63 -6.08 3.48 -15.06
N ILE A 64 -4.93 3.20 -14.45
CA ILE A 64 -4.19 4.10 -13.58
C ILE A 64 -2.96 4.58 -14.31
N GLU A 65 -2.67 5.87 -14.26
CA GLU A 65 -1.38 6.44 -14.66
C GLU A 65 -0.59 6.80 -13.41
N PHE A 66 0.65 6.34 -13.34
CA PHE A 66 1.61 6.70 -12.32
C PHE A 66 2.78 7.47 -12.98
N ASN A 67 3.05 8.69 -12.53
CA ASN A 67 4.06 9.57 -13.14
C ASN A 67 3.95 9.66 -14.68
N LYS A 68 2.73 9.84 -15.19
CA LYS A 68 2.41 9.95 -16.63
C LYS A 68 2.59 8.64 -17.44
N LYS A 69 2.91 7.54 -16.79
CA LYS A 69 2.96 6.21 -17.42
C LYS A 69 1.73 5.41 -17.03
N LYS A 70 1.08 4.81 -18.02
CA LYS A 70 -0.01 3.86 -17.75
C LYS A 70 0.56 2.64 -17.04
N VAL A 71 -0.05 2.28 -15.91
CA VAL A 71 0.28 1.06 -15.18
C VAL A 71 -0.27 -0.12 -15.96
N ASP A 72 0.59 -1.10 -16.25
CA ASP A 72 0.17 -2.35 -16.88
C ASP A 72 -0.42 -3.29 -15.83
N THR A 73 -1.73 -3.45 -15.86
CA THR A 73 -2.45 -4.33 -14.93
C THR A 73 -2.17 -5.82 -15.15
N ASN A 74 -1.55 -6.20 -16.27
CA ASN A 74 -1.18 -7.58 -16.57
C ASN A 74 0.25 -7.93 -16.07
N SER A 75 1.06 -6.93 -15.75
CA SER A 75 2.43 -7.11 -15.27
C SER A 75 2.49 -7.02 -13.75
N SER A 76 2.44 -8.17 -13.06
CA SER A 76 2.63 -8.23 -11.61
C SER A 76 4.00 -7.69 -11.18
N ILE A 77 5.06 -8.01 -11.94
CA ILE A 77 6.44 -7.60 -11.65
C ILE A 77 6.59 -6.07 -11.70
N GLU A 78 6.01 -5.41 -12.71
CA GLU A 78 6.08 -3.95 -12.83
C GLU A 78 5.30 -3.28 -11.69
N ASN A 79 4.11 -3.78 -11.38
CA ASN A 79 3.29 -3.29 -10.27
C ASN A 79 4.00 -3.46 -8.92
N ASP A 80 4.64 -4.61 -8.68
CA ASP A 80 5.43 -4.87 -7.48
C ASP A 80 6.62 -3.92 -7.36
N ASN A 81 7.30 -3.62 -8.46
CA ASN A 81 8.39 -2.63 -8.49
C ASN A 81 7.90 -1.22 -8.19
N ILE A 82 6.77 -0.79 -8.76
CA ILE A 82 6.18 0.52 -8.47
C ILE A 82 5.78 0.58 -7.00
N ARG A 83 5.06 -0.43 -6.50
CA ARG A 83 4.57 -0.49 -5.12
C ARG A 83 5.72 -0.46 -4.12
N SER A 84 6.70 -1.33 -4.27
CA SER A 84 7.82 -1.46 -3.31
C SER A 84 8.66 -0.20 -3.17
N LYS A 85 8.76 0.62 -4.23
CA LYS A 85 9.63 1.81 -4.25
C LYS A 85 8.90 3.12 -4.02
N ASN A 86 7.59 3.17 -4.29
CA ASN A 86 6.88 4.45 -4.38
C ASN A 86 5.62 4.53 -3.52
N ILE A 87 5.09 3.40 -2.99
CA ILE A 87 3.82 3.38 -2.28
C ILE A 87 4.03 2.82 -0.88
N GLY A 88 3.70 3.60 0.14
CA GLY A 88 3.59 3.14 1.52
C GLY A 88 2.12 3.02 1.91
N ILE A 89 1.73 1.92 2.56
CA ILE A 89 0.36 1.70 3.02
C ILE A 89 0.38 1.54 4.53
N ILE A 90 -0.49 2.28 5.21
CA ILE A 90 -0.77 2.08 6.64
C ILE A 90 -2.17 1.47 6.72
N TYR A 91 -2.26 0.25 7.21
CA TYR A 91 -3.51 -0.47 7.38
C TYR A 91 -4.19 -0.13 8.69
N GLN A 92 -5.49 -0.32 8.75
CA GLN A 92 -6.27 -0.19 10.00
C GLN A 92 -5.88 -1.27 11.01
N ASP A 93 -5.67 -2.49 10.55
CA ASP A 93 -5.20 -3.62 11.35
C ASP A 93 -3.68 -3.72 11.32
N LYS A 94 -3.08 -4.39 12.30
CA LYS A 94 -1.62 -4.44 12.50
C LYS A 94 -0.84 -4.94 11.28
N ASN A 95 -1.39 -5.86 10.51
CA ASN A 95 -0.80 -6.43 9.27
C ASN A 95 0.70 -6.83 9.41
N LEU A 96 1.12 -7.14 10.63
CA LEU A 96 2.46 -7.64 10.93
C LEU A 96 2.49 -9.16 10.74
N LEU A 97 3.62 -9.67 10.34
CA LEU A 97 3.88 -11.10 10.26
C LEU A 97 4.00 -11.65 11.69
N PRO A 98 3.12 -12.54 12.13
CA PRO A 98 3.02 -12.95 13.54
C PRO A 98 4.25 -13.73 14.03
N ASP A 99 4.92 -14.45 13.13
CA ASP A 99 6.10 -15.27 13.44
C ASP A 99 7.41 -14.48 13.44
N PHE A 100 7.35 -13.17 13.19
CA PHE A 100 8.51 -12.28 13.16
C PHE A 100 8.42 -11.26 14.29
N THR A 101 9.56 -10.98 14.91
CA THR A 101 9.70 -9.92 15.91
C THR A 101 9.42 -8.53 15.31
N ALA A 102 9.25 -7.51 16.15
CA ALA A 102 9.08 -6.13 15.72
C ALA A 102 10.26 -5.68 14.84
N LEU A 103 11.48 -6.01 15.23
CA LEU A 103 12.68 -5.70 14.43
C LEU A 103 12.65 -6.37 13.07
N GLU A 104 12.33 -7.65 13.00
CA GLU A 104 12.28 -8.41 11.75
C GLU A 104 11.19 -7.90 10.81
N ASN A 105 10.00 -7.58 11.32
CA ASN A 105 8.94 -6.95 10.55
C ASN A 105 9.39 -5.62 9.90
N VAL A 106 10.19 -4.81 10.61
CA VAL A 106 10.70 -3.53 10.07
C VAL A 106 11.88 -3.73 9.12
N ILE A 107 12.67 -4.79 9.28
CA ILE A 107 13.79 -5.12 8.39
C ILE A 107 13.30 -5.58 7.01
N LEU A 108 12.28 -6.44 6.96
CA LEU A 108 11.82 -7.15 5.78
C LEU A 108 11.60 -6.27 4.54
N PRO A 109 10.85 -5.17 4.60
CA PRO A 109 10.59 -4.34 3.42
C PRO A 109 11.87 -3.79 2.77
N ASN A 110 12.82 -3.37 3.58
CA ASN A 110 14.09 -2.84 3.07
C ASN A 110 15.01 -3.96 2.59
N LEU A 111 15.00 -5.11 3.26
CA LEU A 111 15.81 -6.27 2.87
C LEU A 111 15.42 -6.78 1.49
N LEU A 112 14.12 -6.84 1.17
CA LEU A 112 13.61 -7.26 -0.13
C LEU A 112 14.07 -6.35 -1.28
N ILE A 113 14.30 -5.06 -1.00
CA ILE A 113 14.73 -4.08 -2.01
C ILE A 113 16.26 -4.03 -2.11
N SER A 114 16.94 -3.97 -0.96
CA SER A 114 18.39 -3.71 -0.89
C SER A 114 19.25 -4.96 -0.98
N ASN A 115 18.67 -6.13 -0.68
CA ASN A 115 19.36 -7.41 -0.49
C ASN A 115 20.59 -7.32 0.44
N ASN A 116 20.59 -6.37 1.39
CA ASN A 116 21.68 -6.12 2.33
C ASN A 116 21.18 -6.15 3.78
N LYS A 117 21.35 -7.28 4.45
CA LYS A 117 20.87 -7.52 5.82
C LYS A 117 21.43 -6.52 6.83
N LEU A 118 22.72 -6.22 6.77
CA LEU A 118 23.37 -5.30 7.73
C LEU A 118 22.78 -3.89 7.62
N LYS A 119 22.73 -3.33 6.41
CA LYS A 119 22.15 -1.99 6.18
C LYS A 119 20.68 -1.94 6.56
N SER A 120 19.91 -2.98 6.23
CA SER A 120 18.48 -3.06 6.57
C SER A 120 18.26 -3.12 8.08
N THR A 121 19.09 -3.87 8.80
CA THR A 121 19.05 -3.95 10.27
C THR A 121 19.37 -2.61 10.92
N ASP A 122 20.43 -1.93 10.47
CA ASP A 122 20.81 -0.63 11.01
C ASP A 122 19.73 0.43 10.78
N LEU A 123 19.13 0.44 9.58
CA LEU A 123 18.02 1.33 9.27
C LEU A 123 16.80 1.03 10.16
N ALA A 124 16.42 -0.23 10.29
CA ALA A 124 15.29 -0.66 11.12
C ALA A 124 15.49 -0.25 12.59
N LYS A 125 16.68 -0.46 13.17
CA LYS A 125 16.99 -0.03 14.54
C LYS A 125 16.88 1.48 14.72
N LYS A 126 17.37 2.27 13.75
CA LYS A 126 17.23 3.73 13.76
C LYS A 126 15.77 4.17 13.73
N LEU A 127 14.94 3.54 12.88
CA LEU A 127 13.51 3.83 12.80
C LEU A 127 12.80 3.49 14.11
N ILE A 128 13.00 2.29 14.65
CA ILE A 128 12.39 1.83 15.90
C ILE A 128 12.78 2.77 17.07
N LYS A 129 14.06 3.19 17.13
CA LYS A 129 14.52 4.17 18.12
C LYS A 129 13.80 5.51 17.99
N LYS A 130 13.55 5.97 16.77
CA LYS A 130 12.85 7.24 16.50
C LYS A 130 11.41 7.26 17.04
N PHE A 131 10.80 6.09 17.21
CA PHE A 131 9.44 5.93 17.76
C PHE A 131 9.47 5.45 19.23
N ASP A 132 10.62 5.52 19.91
CA ASP A 132 10.82 5.10 21.32
C ASP A 132 10.45 3.63 21.61
N LEU A 133 10.56 2.77 20.60
CA LEU A 133 10.23 1.36 20.67
C LEU A 133 11.47 0.44 20.84
N THR A 134 12.62 0.98 21.28
CA THR A 134 13.85 0.21 21.41
C THR A 134 13.72 -0.98 22.35
N SER A 135 12.96 -0.86 23.45
CA SER A 135 12.70 -1.96 24.38
C SER A 135 11.80 -3.07 23.78
N ARG A 136 11.19 -2.83 22.63
CA ARG A 136 10.24 -3.74 21.94
C ARG A 136 10.83 -4.48 20.75
N LEU A 137 12.10 -4.30 20.46
CA LEU A 137 12.77 -4.90 19.28
C LEU A 137 12.50 -6.41 19.10
N ASN A 138 12.54 -7.15 20.20
CA ASN A 138 12.41 -8.60 20.21
C ASN A 138 10.98 -9.09 20.54
N HIS A 139 10.02 -8.19 20.68
CA HIS A 139 8.63 -8.56 20.93
C HIS A 139 7.97 -9.04 19.64
N TYR A 140 7.11 -10.04 19.79
CA TYR A 140 6.21 -10.49 18.72
C TYR A 140 4.97 -9.60 18.62
N PRO A 141 4.28 -9.57 17.48
CA PRO A 141 3.06 -8.76 17.29
C PRO A 141 1.98 -8.99 18.35
N SER A 142 1.88 -10.21 18.90
CA SER A 142 0.95 -10.55 19.98
C SER A 142 1.25 -9.85 21.31
N GLU A 143 2.51 -9.42 21.51
CA GLU A 143 2.98 -8.75 22.73
C GLU A 143 2.94 -7.22 22.59
N LEU A 144 2.55 -6.70 21.42
CA LEU A 144 2.46 -5.28 21.12
C LEU A 144 1.01 -4.79 21.23
N SER A 145 0.84 -3.56 21.71
CA SER A 145 -0.46 -2.87 21.71
C SER A 145 -0.96 -2.57 20.28
N GLY A 146 -2.21 -2.14 20.16
CA GLY A 146 -2.84 -1.83 18.88
C GLY A 146 -2.39 -0.53 18.21
N GLY A 147 -1.60 0.28 18.89
CA GLY A 147 -1.11 1.56 18.39
C GLY A 147 0.39 1.69 18.46
#